data_e7c1b4625f8351c9ae026d75de99f969
#
_entry.id   e7c1b4625f8351c9ae026d75de99f969
#
_cell.length_a   1.000
_cell.length_b   1.000
_cell.length_c   1.000
_cell.angle_alpha   90.00
_cell.angle_beta   90.00
_cell.angle_gamma   90.00
#
_symmetry.space_group_name_H-M   'P 1'
#
loop_
_entity.id
_entity.type
_entity.pdbx_description
1 polymer ?
#
loop_
_entity_poly.entity_id
_entity_poly.type
_entity_poly.pdbx_seq_one_letter_code
_entity_poly.pdbx_strand_id
1 'polypeptide(L)'
;MKRILTFFLALTMVLSLAACGSSASTGTASTSASADGVVYRTLDEIKADGTINIGVFSDKNPFGYVDENGEYQGYDIYFANRLAEDLGVKVNYVSTEAANRIEYLQTGKVDVILANFTVTPERAEEVDFALPYMNVALGVVSPDSNVITSLDSWNADDQMIVISGTTAETYLTQNYPDIPLQKYDSYATAKNALENGNGVAWANDNTEVIAFASQNPGYTVGIPSLGSQDTIAPAVSKGNETLLNAINDEIKALGKENFFHADYEATLVDTYGTDYEDSLVVEGGETSAQ
;
A
#
# COMPACT_ATOMS: atom_id res chain seq x y z
N MET A 1 -37.55 43.02 -45.30
CA MET A 1 -38.70 42.69 -46.17
C MET A 1 -38.90 41.17 -46.16
N LYS A 2 -40.13 40.84 -45.79
CA LYS A 2 -40.91 39.64 -46.18
C LYS A 2 -40.34 38.29 -45.81
N ARG A 3 -40.90 37.64 -44.85
CA ARG A 3 -42.17 36.83 -44.72
C ARG A 3 -41.84 35.34 -44.82
N ILE A 4 -42.00 34.60 -43.73
CA ILE A 4 -43.14 33.74 -43.33
C ILE A 4 -43.26 32.49 -44.26
N LEU A 5 -43.16 31.28 -43.73
CA LEU A 5 -44.31 30.39 -43.57
C LEU A 5 -43.93 29.05 -42.96
N THR A 6 -44.63 28.76 -41.91
CA THR A 6 -44.94 27.51 -41.23
C THR A 6 -45.47 26.46 -42.19
N PHE A 7 -45.24 25.15 -41.94
CA PHE A 7 -46.32 24.14 -41.93
C PHE A 7 -45.95 22.87 -41.22
N PHE A 8 -46.83 22.47 -40.36
CA PHE A 8 -47.04 21.17 -39.68
C PHE A 8 -47.23 20.02 -40.68
N LEU A 9 -46.88 18.82 -40.33
CA LEU A 9 -47.81 17.68 -40.30
C LEU A 9 -47.20 16.44 -39.67
N ALA A 10 -47.99 15.87 -38.86
CA ALA A 10 -47.92 14.77 -37.98
C ALA A 10 -47.98 13.39 -38.67
N LEU A 11 -47.58 12.39 -37.85
CA LEU A 11 -48.22 11.07 -37.71
C LEU A 11 -47.95 9.99 -38.76
N THR A 12 -47.32 8.91 -38.43
CA THR A 12 -47.99 7.60 -38.14
C THR A 12 -46.98 6.53 -37.76
N MET A 13 -47.40 5.78 -36.74
CA MET A 13 -46.90 4.46 -36.34
C MET A 13 -46.87 3.41 -37.46
N VAL A 14 -45.84 2.56 -37.46
CA VAL A 14 -46.04 1.12 -37.75
C VAL A 14 -45.04 0.27 -36.97
N LEU A 15 -45.54 -0.61 -36.15
CA LEU A 15 -44.83 -1.77 -35.57
C LEU A 15 -44.46 -2.75 -36.68
N SER A 16 -43.26 -3.32 -36.61
CA SER A 16 -43.05 -4.67 -37.08
C SER A 16 -41.95 -5.38 -36.31
N LEU A 17 -42.29 -6.56 -35.83
CA LEU A 17 -41.50 -7.52 -35.06
C LEU A 17 -40.39 -8.19 -35.83
N ALA A 18 -39.39 -8.62 -35.06
CA ALA A 18 -38.62 -9.86 -35.10
C ALA A 18 -37.62 -10.10 -36.22
N ALA A 19 -36.35 -10.15 -35.78
CA ALA A 19 -35.45 -11.21 -36.24
C ALA A 19 -34.32 -11.43 -35.25
N CYS A 20 -34.14 -12.67 -34.84
CA CYS A 20 -33.05 -13.22 -34.04
C CYS A 20 -31.68 -12.88 -34.66
N GLY A 21 -30.74 -12.43 -33.85
CA GLY A 21 -29.36 -12.29 -34.26
C GLY A 21 -28.46 -12.26 -33.02
N SER A 22 -27.80 -13.36 -32.78
CA SER A 22 -26.58 -13.63 -32.02
C SER A 22 -26.17 -12.61 -30.93
N SER A 23 -26.39 -12.99 -29.71
CA SER A 23 -25.80 -12.32 -28.52
C SER A 23 -24.30 -12.50 -28.55
N ALA A 24 -23.58 -11.46 -28.96
CA ALA A 24 -22.23 -11.28 -28.54
C ALA A 24 -22.30 -10.86 -27.06
N SER A 25 -21.97 -11.75 -26.15
CA SER A 25 -21.77 -11.49 -24.73
C SER A 25 -20.55 -10.60 -24.60
N THR A 26 -20.75 -9.29 -24.63
CA THR A 26 -19.80 -8.38 -24.01
C THR A 26 -19.93 -8.60 -22.51
N GLY A 27 -18.96 -9.33 -21.94
CA GLY A 27 -18.81 -9.47 -20.51
C GLY A 27 -18.61 -8.08 -19.91
N THR A 28 -19.70 -7.51 -19.41
CA THR A 28 -19.63 -6.36 -18.51
C THR A 28 -19.11 -6.92 -17.20
N ALA A 29 -17.89 -6.60 -16.83
CA ALA A 29 -17.39 -6.86 -15.49
C ALA A 29 -18.39 -6.19 -14.51
N SER A 30 -19.13 -7.00 -13.76
CA SER A 30 -19.98 -6.52 -12.69
C SER A 30 -19.06 -6.14 -11.53
N THR A 31 -18.86 -4.87 -11.31
CA THR A 31 -18.26 -4.37 -10.07
C THR A 31 -19.36 -4.25 -9.03
N SER A 32 -19.16 -4.93 -7.89
CA SER A 32 -20.06 -4.78 -6.75
C SER A 32 -19.80 -3.42 -6.10
N ALA A 33 -20.85 -2.61 -5.96
CA ALA A 33 -20.78 -1.36 -5.21
C ALA A 33 -21.41 -1.56 -3.84
N SER A 34 -20.70 -1.16 -2.77
CA SER A 34 -21.31 -1.11 -1.44
C SER A 34 -22.33 0.01 -1.34
N ALA A 35 -23.15 0.01 -0.27
CA ALA A 35 -24.15 1.04 0.00
C ALA A 35 -23.53 2.46 0.15
N ASP A 36 -22.21 2.54 0.42
CA ASP A 36 -21.45 3.78 0.65
C ASP A 36 -20.69 4.26 -0.61
N GLY A 37 -20.96 3.67 -1.78
CA GLY A 37 -20.34 4.07 -3.05
C GLY A 37 -18.91 3.55 -3.29
N VAL A 38 -18.39 2.69 -2.41
CA VAL A 38 -17.10 2.02 -2.61
C VAL A 38 -17.25 0.96 -3.72
N VAL A 39 -16.32 0.97 -4.66
CA VAL A 39 -16.32 0.05 -5.81
C VAL A 39 -15.25 -1.02 -5.56
N TYR A 40 -15.63 -2.29 -5.63
CA TYR A 40 -14.68 -3.40 -5.53
C TYR A 40 -15.15 -4.62 -6.33
N ARG A 41 -14.24 -5.55 -6.56
CA ARG A 41 -14.53 -6.89 -7.09
C ARG A 41 -14.55 -7.90 -5.95
N THR A 42 -15.55 -8.75 -5.91
CA THR A 42 -15.61 -9.89 -4.98
C THR A 42 -14.56 -10.95 -5.35
N LEU A 43 -14.27 -11.87 -4.43
CA LEU A 43 -13.37 -13.00 -4.71
C LEU A 43 -13.81 -13.82 -5.92
N ASP A 44 -15.13 -14.06 -6.08
CA ASP A 44 -15.66 -14.83 -7.22
C ASP A 44 -15.45 -14.09 -8.54
N GLU A 45 -15.63 -12.77 -8.56
CA GLU A 45 -15.37 -11.92 -9.73
C GLU A 45 -13.88 -11.92 -10.10
N ILE A 46 -12.98 -11.81 -9.11
CA ILE A 46 -11.52 -11.90 -9.30
C ILE A 46 -11.13 -13.25 -9.90
N LYS A 47 -11.67 -14.36 -9.35
CA LYS A 47 -11.42 -15.71 -9.87
C LYS A 47 -11.97 -15.93 -11.26
N ALA A 48 -13.16 -15.38 -11.54
CA ALA A 48 -13.77 -15.46 -12.88
C ALA A 48 -12.99 -14.68 -13.94
N ASP A 49 -12.40 -13.53 -13.55
CA ASP A 49 -11.53 -12.72 -14.41
C ASP A 49 -10.12 -13.34 -14.58
N GLY A 50 -9.71 -14.16 -13.61
CA GLY A 50 -8.40 -14.82 -13.61
C GLY A 50 -7.23 -13.87 -13.28
N THR A 51 -7.51 -12.68 -12.77
CA THR A 51 -6.52 -11.66 -12.47
C THR A 51 -6.88 -10.89 -11.20
N ILE A 52 -5.92 -10.70 -10.28
CA ILE A 52 -6.03 -9.85 -9.11
C ILE A 52 -5.15 -8.61 -9.26
N ASN A 53 -5.71 -7.42 -8.98
CA ASN A 53 -4.97 -6.16 -9.01
C ASN A 53 -4.42 -5.87 -7.61
N ILE A 54 -3.10 -5.86 -7.46
CA ILE A 54 -2.45 -5.61 -6.18
C ILE A 54 -1.67 -4.31 -6.23
N GLY A 55 -2.02 -3.36 -5.36
CA GLY A 55 -1.29 -2.11 -5.16
C GLY A 55 -0.04 -2.36 -4.34
N VAL A 56 1.12 -2.06 -4.91
CA VAL A 56 2.45 -2.29 -4.31
C VAL A 56 3.31 -1.05 -4.48
N PHE A 57 4.33 -0.88 -3.64
CA PHE A 57 5.38 0.10 -3.93
C PHE A 57 6.28 -0.36 -5.09
N SER A 58 6.89 0.60 -5.79
CA SER A 58 7.84 0.35 -6.86
C SER A 58 9.23 0.96 -6.59
N ASP A 59 9.40 1.64 -5.43
CA ASP A 59 10.61 2.38 -5.05
C ASP A 59 10.99 2.24 -3.56
N LYS A 60 10.35 1.31 -2.84
CA LYS A 60 10.62 1.00 -1.42
C LYS A 60 11.36 -0.34 -1.28
N ASN A 61 12.65 -0.37 -1.64
CA ASN A 61 13.53 -1.53 -1.45
C ASN A 61 13.88 -1.66 0.05
N PRO A 62 13.70 -2.86 0.70
CA PRO A 62 13.48 -4.20 0.11
C PRO A 62 12.02 -4.70 0.13
N PHE A 63 11.01 -3.86 0.35
CA PHE A 63 9.61 -4.29 0.49
C PHE A 63 8.88 -4.42 -0.85
N GLY A 64 8.90 -3.36 -1.66
CA GLY A 64 8.32 -3.34 -2.99
C GLY A 64 9.11 -2.38 -3.87
N TYR A 65 9.79 -2.90 -4.87
CA TYR A 65 10.60 -2.12 -5.79
C TYR A 65 10.65 -2.78 -7.16
N VAL A 66 11.04 -2.01 -8.17
CA VAL A 66 11.30 -2.50 -9.52
C VAL A 66 12.81 -2.61 -9.72
N ASP A 67 13.26 -3.79 -10.11
CA ASP A 67 14.67 -4.06 -10.37
C ASP A 67 15.14 -3.50 -11.72
N GLU A 68 16.43 -3.69 -12.05
CA GLU A 68 17.04 -3.22 -13.30
C GLU A 68 16.47 -3.89 -14.56
N ASN A 69 15.78 -5.03 -14.41
CA ASN A 69 15.12 -5.73 -15.50
C ASN A 69 13.65 -5.27 -15.68
N GLY A 70 13.16 -4.40 -14.80
CA GLY A 70 11.78 -3.94 -14.79
C GLY A 70 10.80 -4.87 -14.08
N GLU A 71 11.31 -5.82 -13.28
CA GLU A 71 10.51 -6.79 -12.55
C GLU A 71 10.29 -6.32 -11.11
N TYR A 72 9.07 -6.54 -10.60
CA TYR A 72 8.75 -6.26 -9.20
C TYR A 72 9.42 -7.26 -8.26
N GLN A 73 10.03 -6.78 -7.20
CA GLN A 73 10.77 -7.53 -6.20
C GLN A 73 10.47 -7.04 -4.78
N GLY A 74 10.76 -7.88 -3.77
CA GLY A 74 10.70 -7.53 -2.36
C GLY A 74 9.68 -8.33 -1.56
N TYR A 75 9.63 -8.07 -0.26
CA TYR A 75 8.84 -8.80 0.73
C TYR A 75 7.34 -8.80 0.41
N ASP A 76 6.75 -7.63 0.13
CA ASP A 76 5.34 -7.53 -0.25
C ASP A 76 5.06 -8.23 -1.59
N ILE A 77 6.03 -8.27 -2.49
CA ILE A 77 5.91 -8.91 -3.81
C ILE A 77 5.98 -10.44 -3.69
N TYR A 78 6.84 -10.95 -2.81
CA TYR A 78 6.96 -12.38 -2.53
C TYR A 78 5.63 -12.93 -2.00
N PHE A 79 5.04 -12.23 -1.04
CA PHE A 79 3.70 -12.58 -0.53
C PHE A 79 2.60 -12.42 -1.59
N ALA A 80 2.61 -11.35 -2.38
CA ALA A 80 1.61 -11.12 -3.44
C ALA A 80 1.60 -12.24 -4.48
N ASN A 81 2.78 -12.73 -4.87
CA ASN A 81 2.91 -13.85 -5.81
C ASN A 81 2.28 -15.13 -5.24
N ARG A 82 2.58 -15.47 -3.99
CA ARG A 82 2.04 -16.65 -3.32
C ARG A 82 0.52 -16.55 -3.15
N LEU A 83 0.01 -15.41 -2.70
CA LEU A 83 -1.43 -15.16 -2.58
C LEU A 83 -2.16 -15.40 -3.91
N ALA A 84 -1.63 -14.87 -5.01
CA ALA A 84 -2.24 -15.04 -6.32
C ALA A 84 -2.17 -16.49 -6.83
N GLU A 85 -1.05 -17.18 -6.58
CA GLU A 85 -0.87 -18.60 -6.92
C GLU A 85 -1.92 -19.47 -6.21
N ASP A 86 -2.10 -19.28 -4.90
CA ASP A 86 -3.03 -20.07 -4.10
C ASP A 86 -4.50 -19.72 -4.40
N LEU A 87 -4.79 -18.48 -4.82
CA LEU A 87 -6.11 -18.10 -5.35
C LEU A 87 -6.37 -18.63 -6.78
N GLY A 88 -5.34 -19.10 -7.49
CA GLY A 88 -5.41 -19.59 -8.86
C GLY A 88 -5.58 -18.51 -9.91
N VAL A 89 -5.05 -17.29 -9.65
CA VAL A 89 -5.15 -16.12 -10.53
C VAL A 89 -3.77 -15.53 -10.83
N LYS A 90 -3.70 -14.61 -11.80
CA LYS A 90 -2.48 -13.86 -12.11
C LYS A 90 -2.45 -12.54 -11.35
N VAL A 91 -1.27 -12.12 -10.91
CA VAL A 91 -1.09 -10.76 -10.37
C VAL A 91 -1.00 -9.75 -11.49
N ASN A 92 -1.72 -8.64 -11.33
CA ASN A 92 -1.48 -7.38 -12.01
C ASN A 92 -1.00 -6.35 -10.97
N TYR A 93 0.29 -6.03 -10.97
CA TYR A 93 0.85 -5.05 -10.06
C TYR A 93 0.47 -3.63 -10.47
N VAL A 94 -0.01 -2.86 -9.51
CA VAL A 94 -0.32 -1.45 -9.67
C VAL A 94 0.61 -0.65 -8.75
N SER A 95 1.56 0.08 -9.35
CA SER A 95 2.43 0.96 -8.57
C SER A 95 1.60 1.99 -7.83
N THR A 96 1.85 2.13 -6.52
CA THR A 96 1.14 3.06 -5.65
C THR A 96 2.12 3.88 -4.82
N GLU A 97 1.65 5.04 -4.37
CA GLU A 97 2.30 5.87 -3.38
C GLU A 97 1.55 5.77 -2.05
N ALA A 98 2.21 6.11 -0.94
CA ALA A 98 1.63 5.94 0.38
C ALA A 98 0.30 6.69 0.56
N ALA A 99 0.17 7.89 -0.01
CA ALA A 99 -1.05 8.71 0.06
C ALA A 99 -2.23 8.12 -0.73
N ASN A 100 -1.96 7.30 -1.76
CA ASN A 100 -2.99 6.83 -2.69
C ASN A 100 -3.60 5.48 -2.30
N ARG A 101 -3.07 4.79 -1.28
CA ARG A 101 -3.46 3.42 -0.91
C ARG A 101 -4.95 3.28 -0.63
N ILE A 102 -5.53 4.19 0.16
CA ILE A 102 -6.95 4.18 0.51
C ILE A 102 -7.82 4.48 -0.72
N GLU A 103 -7.49 5.55 -1.47
CA GLU A 103 -8.24 5.93 -2.68
C GLU A 103 -8.27 4.82 -3.72
N TYR A 104 -7.15 4.10 -3.91
CA TYR A 104 -7.10 3.02 -4.90
C TYR A 104 -8.00 1.84 -4.54
N LEU A 105 -8.16 1.54 -3.24
CA LEU A 105 -9.15 0.57 -2.77
C LEU A 105 -10.59 1.09 -2.94
N GLN A 106 -10.86 2.33 -2.52
CA GLN A 106 -12.22 2.91 -2.58
C GLN A 106 -12.74 3.05 -4.00
N THR A 107 -11.86 3.28 -4.97
CA THR A 107 -12.22 3.44 -6.38
C THR A 107 -12.20 2.13 -7.18
N GLY A 108 -11.81 1.01 -6.57
CA GLY A 108 -11.68 -0.27 -7.25
C GLY A 108 -10.52 -0.33 -8.26
N LYS A 109 -9.56 0.58 -8.15
CA LYS A 109 -8.34 0.55 -8.97
C LYS A 109 -7.47 -0.65 -8.64
N VAL A 110 -7.49 -1.08 -7.38
CA VAL A 110 -6.86 -2.29 -6.88
C VAL A 110 -7.85 -3.10 -6.04
N ASP A 111 -7.64 -4.40 -5.93
CA ASP A 111 -8.41 -5.30 -5.08
C ASP A 111 -7.80 -5.41 -3.69
N VAL A 112 -6.46 -5.36 -3.62
CA VAL A 112 -5.66 -5.50 -2.40
C VAL A 112 -4.57 -4.44 -2.40
N ILE A 113 -4.26 -3.89 -1.25
CA ILE A 113 -3.01 -3.16 -0.99
C ILE A 113 -2.05 -4.09 -0.22
N LEU A 114 -0.90 -4.36 -0.83
CA LEU A 114 0.30 -4.96 -0.26
C LEU A 114 1.45 -3.98 -0.48
N ALA A 115 1.44 -2.88 0.26
CA ALA A 115 2.38 -1.77 0.14
C ALA A 115 2.78 -1.29 1.55
N ASN A 116 3.31 -2.23 2.34
CA ASN A 116 3.81 -1.99 3.70
C ASN A 116 2.83 -1.10 4.51
N PHE A 117 1.55 -1.55 4.59
CA PHE A 117 0.45 -0.72 5.03
C PHE A 117 0.17 -0.92 6.51
N THR A 118 0.67 0.00 7.34
CA THR A 118 0.50 0.01 8.80
C THR A 118 -0.97 0.11 9.17
N VAL A 119 -1.41 -0.79 10.04
CA VAL A 119 -2.74 -0.79 10.63
C VAL A 119 -2.85 0.36 11.63
N THR A 120 -3.80 1.27 11.40
CA THR A 120 -4.15 2.33 12.36
C THR A 120 -5.67 2.43 12.49
N PRO A 121 -6.19 2.93 13.64
CA PRO A 121 -7.63 3.12 13.82
C PRO A 121 -8.27 3.97 12.71
N GLU A 122 -7.61 5.06 12.32
CA GLU A 122 -8.11 5.99 11.30
C GLU A 122 -8.21 5.32 9.93
N ARG A 123 -7.19 4.52 9.56
CA ARG A 123 -7.21 3.76 8.29
C ARG A 123 -8.26 2.65 8.31
N ALA A 124 -8.46 2.01 9.47
CA ALA A 124 -9.47 0.96 9.64
C ALA A 124 -10.91 1.47 9.56
N GLU A 125 -11.15 2.77 9.66
CA GLU A 125 -12.46 3.38 9.35
C GLU A 125 -12.74 3.37 7.83
N GLU A 126 -11.69 3.46 7.00
CA GLU A 126 -11.76 3.64 5.55
C GLU A 126 -11.60 2.33 4.75
N VAL A 127 -10.87 1.36 5.27
CA VAL A 127 -10.56 0.07 4.63
C VAL A 127 -10.70 -1.07 5.62
N ASP A 128 -10.74 -2.32 5.13
CA ASP A 128 -10.66 -3.50 5.98
C ASP A 128 -9.27 -4.12 5.89
N PHE A 129 -8.60 -4.23 7.05
CA PHE A 129 -7.31 -4.89 7.16
C PHE A 129 -7.47 -6.39 7.39
N ALA A 130 -6.68 -7.17 6.71
CA ALA A 130 -6.49 -8.59 6.98
C ALA A 130 -5.60 -8.80 8.22
N LEU A 131 -5.29 -10.05 8.52
CA LEU A 131 -4.33 -10.39 9.57
C LEU A 131 -2.94 -9.84 9.23
N PRO A 132 -2.18 -9.39 10.23
CA PRO A 132 -0.86 -8.83 10.00
C PRO A 132 0.16 -9.91 9.63
N TYR A 133 1.21 -9.49 8.89
CA TYR A 133 2.34 -10.32 8.51
C TYR A 133 3.70 -9.76 8.94
N MET A 134 3.72 -8.55 9.49
CA MET A 134 4.96 -7.89 9.93
C MET A 134 4.69 -6.90 11.08
N ASN A 135 5.66 -6.75 11.98
CA ASN A 135 5.73 -5.68 12.97
C ASN A 135 6.52 -4.49 12.44
N VAL A 136 6.21 -3.29 12.92
CA VAL A 136 6.87 -2.05 12.52
C VAL A 136 6.85 -1.04 13.68
N ALA A 137 7.83 -0.16 13.73
CA ALA A 137 7.80 1.07 14.52
C ALA A 137 8.25 2.24 13.63
N LEU A 138 8.15 3.46 14.10
CA LEU A 138 8.76 4.60 13.41
C LEU A 138 10.24 4.72 13.80
N GLY A 139 11.03 5.32 12.90
CA GLY A 139 12.43 5.63 13.15
C GLY A 139 12.85 6.95 12.50
N VAL A 140 14.02 7.44 12.87
CA VAL A 140 14.61 8.66 12.28
C VAL A 140 16.05 8.40 11.91
N VAL A 141 16.39 8.66 10.66
CA VAL A 141 17.75 8.63 10.11
C VAL A 141 18.23 10.05 9.80
N SER A 142 19.50 10.29 10.01
CA SER A 142 20.14 11.59 9.74
C SER A 142 21.62 11.41 9.38
N PRO A 143 22.27 12.41 8.75
CA PRO A 143 23.70 12.36 8.47
C PRO A 143 24.55 12.18 9.73
N ASP A 144 25.64 11.43 9.63
CA ASP A 144 26.63 11.22 10.72
C ASP A 144 27.22 12.52 11.27
N SER A 145 27.26 13.57 10.44
CA SER A 145 27.69 14.90 10.84
C SER A 145 26.75 15.60 11.80
N ASN A 146 25.49 15.15 11.88
CA ASN A 146 24.45 15.70 12.76
C ASN A 146 23.43 14.63 13.10
N VAL A 147 23.79 13.65 13.95
CA VAL A 147 22.91 12.55 14.33
C VAL A 147 21.80 13.04 15.26
N ILE A 148 20.55 12.91 14.80
CA ILE A 148 19.36 13.27 15.58
C ILE A 148 18.99 12.08 16.49
N THR A 149 19.14 12.23 17.79
CA THR A 149 18.86 11.20 18.81
C THR A 149 17.63 11.50 19.67
N SER A 150 17.05 12.70 19.56
CA SER A 150 15.82 13.13 20.22
C SER A 150 15.13 14.21 19.37
N LEU A 151 13.81 14.25 19.43
CA LEU A 151 13.00 15.31 18.82
C LEU A 151 12.67 16.47 19.77
N ASP A 152 12.98 16.34 21.05
CA ASP A 152 12.60 17.31 22.11
C ASP A 152 13.31 18.67 21.97
N SER A 153 14.43 18.73 21.26
CA SER A 153 15.24 19.93 21.08
C SER A 153 15.40 20.28 19.60
N TRP A 154 14.31 20.23 18.86
CA TRP A 154 14.33 20.52 17.42
C TRP A 154 14.64 22.00 17.15
N ASN A 155 15.54 22.26 16.20
CA ASN A 155 15.79 23.62 15.75
C ASN A 155 14.69 24.03 14.74
N ALA A 156 14.01 25.14 15.01
CA ALA A 156 12.88 25.60 14.20
C ALA A 156 13.23 25.93 12.73
N ASP A 157 14.52 26.16 12.43
CA ASP A 157 15.00 26.40 11.06
C ASP A 157 15.26 25.09 10.28
N ASP A 158 15.31 23.94 10.98
CA ASP A 158 15.57 22.63 10.39
C ASP A 158 14.26 21.98 9.91
N GLN A 159 14.34 21.22 8.84
CA GLN A 159 13.20 20.49 8.28
C GLN A 159 13.37 18.98 8.43
N MET A 160 12.30 18.31 8.87
CA MET A 160 12.19 16.87 8.87
C MET A 160 11.55 16.40 7.55
N ILE A 161 12.22 15.50 6.85
CA ILE A 161 11.66 14.85 5.66
C ILE A 161 10.65 13.79 6.09
N VAL A 162 9.49 13.77 5.44
CA VAL A 162 8.47 12.72 5.57
C VAL A 162 7.87 12.42 4.21
N ILE A 163 7.23 11.25 4.09
CA ILE A 163 6.46 10.88 2.90
C ILE A 163 4.98 11.08 3.20
N SER A 164 4.26 11.74 2.29
CA SER A 164 2.82 12.00 2.38
C SER A 164 2.02 10.70 2.56
N GLY A 165 1.07 10.70 3.50
CA GLY A 165 0.20 9.55 3.79
C GLY A 165 0.85 8.43 4.62
N THR A 166 2.06 8.65 5.18
CA THR A 166 2.71 7.73 6.11
C THR A 166 2.29 7.96 7.56
N THR A 167 2.48 6.95 8.40
CA THR A 167 2.32 7.05 9.85
C THR A 167 3.32 8.02 10.47
N ALA A 168 4.52 8.16 9.90
CA ALA A 168 5.51 9.13 10.35
C ALA A 168 5.02 10.58 10.18
N GLU A 169 4.42 10.91 9.02
CA GLU A 169 3.81 12.22 8.81
C GLU A 169 2.72 12.50 9.84
N THR A 170 1.80 11.55 10.04
CA THR A 170 0.68 11.69 10.98
C THR A 170 1.19 11.86 12.41
N TYR A 171 2.10 10.97 12.84
CA TYR A 171 2.67 10.98 14.19
C TYR A 171 3.37 12.30 14.52
N LEU A 172 4.23 12.79 13.62
CA LEU A 172 4.94 14.05 13.81
C LEU A 172 3.99 15.25 13.81
N THR A 173 3.00 15.27 12.93
CA THR A 173 2.00 16.34 12.90
C THR A 173 1.20 16.42 14.20
N GLN A 174 0.89 15.26 14.81
CA GLN A 174 0.10 15.21 16.05
C GLN A 174 0.93 15.46 17.32
N ASN A 175 2.14 14.90 17.39
CA ASN A 175 2.93 14.88 18.62
C ASN A 175 4.05 15.91 18.65
N TYR A 176 4.50 16.38 17.47
CA TYR A 176 5.60 17.36 17.32
C TYR A 176 5.22 18.44 16.30
N PRO A 177 4.11 19.19 16.52
CA PRO A 177 3.58 20.16 15.54
C PRO A 177 4.52 21.32 15.25
N ASP A 178 5.50 21.57 16.12
CA ASP A 178 6.50 22.63 15.95
C ASP A 178 7.68 22.22 15.05
N ILE A 179 7.78 20.94 14.66
CA ILE A 179 8.79 20.47 13.71
C ILE A 179 8.32 20.77 12.29
N PRO A 180 9.04 21.59 11.50
CA PRO A 180 8.70 21.84 10.13
C PRO A 180 8.87 20.56 9.28
N LEU A 181 7.78 20.10 8.64
CA LEU A 181 7.80 18.92 7.80
C LEU A 181 7.97 19.28 6.32
N GLN A 182 8.95 18.67 5.66
CA GLN A 182 9.10 18.69 4.23
C GLN A 182 8.56 17.36 3.66
N LYS A 183 7.44 17.44 2.93
CA LYS A 183 6.68 16.29 2.46
C LYS A 183 7.05 15.92 1.03
N TYR A 184 7.25 14.64 0.79
CA TYR A 184 7.49 14.06 -0.52
C TYR A 184 6.47 12.97 -0.81
N ASP A 185 6.21 12.70 -2.09
CA ASP A 185 5.20 11.70 -2.47
C ASP A 185 5.79 10.30 -2.63
N SER A 186 7.10 10.17 -2.96
CA SER A 186 7.76 8.89 -3.21
C SER A 186 9.00 8.69 -2.35
N TYR A 187 9.39 7.43 -2.14
CA TYR A 187 10.60 7.05 -1.41
C TYR A 187 11.86 7.52 -2.12
N ALA A 188 11.90 7.41 -3.44
CA ALA A 188 13.03 7.87 -4.24
C ALA A 188 13.26 9.38 -4.08
N THR A 189 12.22 10.21 -4.08
CA THR A 189 12.36 11.66 -3.92
C THR A 189 12.74 12.06 -2.49
N ALA A 190 12.23 11.35 -1.47
CA ALA A 190 12.59 11.60 -0.07
C ALA A 190 14.07 11.25 0.21
N LYS A 191 14.56 10.11 -0.30
CA LYS A 191 15.97 9.69 -0.22
C LYS A 191 16.88 10.73 -0.88
N ASN A 192 16.60 11.10 -2.11
CA ASN A 192 17.34 12.14 -2.83
C ASN A 192 17.34 13.49 -2.09
N ALA A 193 16.22 13.85 -1.45
CA ALA A 193 16.14 15.09 -0.69
C ALA A 193 17.08 15.08 0.52
N LEU A 194 17.12 13.98 1.29
CA LEU A 194 18.04 13.83 2.41
C LEU A 194 19.51 13.88 1.94
N GLU A 195 19.86 13.15 0.89
CA GLU A 195 21.20 13.12 0.32
C GLU A 195 21.68 14.49 -0.18
N ASN A 196 20.76 15.32 -0.69
CA ASN A 196 21.05 16.68 -1.14
C ASN A 196 20.95 17.74 -0.02
N GLY A 197 20.69 17.34 1.24
CA GLY A 197 20.60 18.26 2.36
C GLY A 197 19.35 19.15 2.34
N ASN A 198 18.29 18.73 1.68
CA ASN A 198 17.01 19.44 1.65
C ASN A 198 16.17 19.20 2.92
N GLY A 199 16.72 18.55 3.91
CA GLY A 199 16.23 18.34 5.26
C GLY A 199 17.35 17.77 6.12
N VAL A 200 17.28 17.90 7.42
CA VAL A 200 18.34 17.46 8.34
C VAL A 200 18.18 16.01 8.78
N ALA A 201 16.99 15.45 8.64
CA ALA A 201 16.66 14.08 8.99
C ALA A 201 15.43 13.61 8.20
N TRP A 202 15.26 12.28 8.15
CA TRP A 202 14.09 11.63 7.54
C TRP A 202 13.44 10.69 8.56
N ALA A 203 12.14 10.89 8.80
CA ALA A 203 11.32 10.02 9.62
C ALA A 203 10.44 9.12 8.73
N ASN A 204 10.47 7.81 8.99
CA ASN A 204 9.65 6.80 8.32
C ASN A 204 9.52 5.56 9.21
N ASP A 205 9.00 4.46 8.67
CA ASP A 205 9.10 3.16 9.32
C ASP A 205 10.56 2.87 9.68
N ASN A 206 10.80 2.31 10.86
CA ASN A 206 12.15 1.99 11.32
C ASN A 206 12.87 1.05 10.35
N THR A 207 12.14 0.12 9.73
CA THR A 207 12.65 -0.76 8.70
C THR A 207 13.18 0.01 7.49
N GLU A 208 12.47 1.03 7.02
CA GLU A 208 12.91 1.86 5.89
C GLU A 208 14.16 2.68 6.22
N VAL A 209 14.19 3.34 7.38
CA VAL A 209 15.36 4.15 7.74
C VAL A 209 16.60 3.31 8.06
N ILE A 210 16.43 2.07 8.56
CA ILE A 210 17.51 1.10 8.73
C ILE A 210 18.03 0.64 7.37
N ALA A 211 17.13 0.28 6.44
CA ALA A 211 17.51 -0.11 5.09
C ALA A 211 18.28 1.01 4.37
N PHE A 212 17.81 2.24 4.48
CA PHE A 212 18.51 3.40 3.91
C PHE A 212 19.92 3.56 4.51
N ALA A 213 20.06 3.54 5.83
CA ALA A 213 21.36 3.70 6.50
C ALA A 213 22.33 2.56 6.16
N SER A 214 21.85 1.31 6.02
CA SER A 214 22.67 0.15 5.65
C SER A 214 23.26 0.25 4.24
N GLN A 215 22.51 0.88 3.33
CA GLN A 215 22.90 1.05 1.92
C GLN A 215 23.66 2.36 1.67
N ASN A 216 23.62 3.33 2.59
CA ASN A 216 24.19 4.67 2.43
C ASN A 216 25.15 5.01 3.58
N PRO A 217 26.45 4.68 3.45
CA PRO A 217 27.47 5.08 4.43
C PRO A 217 27.48 6.60 4.65
N GLY A 218 27.52 7.04 5.90
CA GLY A 218 27.47 8.46 6.26
C GLY A 218 26.10 8.88 6.84
N TYR A 219 25.20 7.90 7.06
CA TYR A 219 23.91 8.10 7.71
C TYR A 219 23.74 7.12 8.87
N THR A 220 23.17 7.64 9.97
CA THR A 220 22.89 6.87 11.19
C THR A 220 21.42 6.98 11.57
N VAL A 221 20.83 5.85 11.95
CA VAL A 221 19.51 5.81 12.60
C VAL A 221 19.68 6.20 14.05
N GLY A 222 19.49 7.47 14.36
CA GLY A 222 19.67 8.00 15.72
C GLY A 222 18.47 7.75 16.63
N ILE A 223 17.26 7.55 16.04
CA ILE A 223 16.06 7.14 16.75
C ILE A 223 15.55 5.86 16.09
N PRO A 224 15.86 4.67 16.63
CA PRO A 224 15.48 3.39 16.04
C PRO A 224 14.04 2.97 16.34
N SER A 225 13.39 3.62 17.32
CA SER A 225 11.99 3.39 17.67
C SER A 225 11.38 4.68 18.19
N LEU A 226 10.35 5.16 17.51
CA LEU A 226 9.60 6.37 17.86
C LEU A 226 8.10 6.01 17.94
N GLY A 227 7.47 6.33 19.06
CA GLY A 227 6.07 5.95 19.33
C GLY A 227 5.92 4.48 19.73
N SER A 228 4.73 3.91 19.46
CA SER A 228 4.42 2.50 19.72
C SER A 228 4.90 1.60 18.57
N GLN A 229 4.95 0.31 18.85
CA GLN A 229 5.05 -0.72 17.81
C GLN A 229 3.65 -0.94 17.22
N ASP A 230 3.59 -1.00 15.89
CA ASP A 230 2.40 -1.25 15.10
C ASP A 230 2.59 -2.52 14.25
N THR A 231 1.60 -2.87 13.44
CA THR A 231 1.68 -3.99 12.51
C THR A 231 1.41 -3.55 11.07
N ILE A 232 1.95 -4.31 10.13
CA ILE A 232 1.67 -4.21 8.70
C ILE A 232 0.71 -5.33 8.33
N ALA A 233 -0.32 -5.01 7.55
CA ALA A 233 -1.30 -5.98 7.08
C ALA A 233 -1.75 -5.66 5.65
N PRO A 234 -2.21 -6.67 4.87
CA PRO A 234 -2.92 -6.43 3.63
C PRO A 234 -4.22 -5.68 3.90
N ALA A 235 -4.63 -4.83 2.97
CA ALA A 235 -5.93 -4.16 3.07
C ALA A 235 -6.77 -4.38 1.81
N VAL A 236 -8.08 -4.46 2.01
CA VAL A 236 -9.10 -4.55 0.96
C VAL A 236 -10.09 -3.40 1.10
N SER A 237 -10.88 -3.18 0.07
CA SER A 237 -11.98 -2.20 0.12
C SER A 237 -12.93 -2.50 1.26
N LYS A 238 -13.40 -1.47 1.94
CA LYS A 238 -14.36 -1.57 3.05
C LYS A 238 -15.57 -2.40 2.67
N GLY A 239 -15.88 -3.43 3.45
CA GLY A 239 -17.02 -4.32 3.22
C GLY A 239 -16.77 -5.45 2.22
N ASN A 240 -15.56 -5.63 1.68
CA ASN A 240 -15.22 -6.76 0.81
C ASN A 240 -14.90 -8.02 1.64
N GLU A 241 -15.90 -8.53 2.34
CA GLU A 241 -15.73 -9.66 3.27
C GLU A 241 -15.24 -10.94 2.60
N THR A 242 -15.64 -11.19 1.35
CA THR A 242 -15.26 -12.43 0.65
C THR A 242 -13.77 -12.49 0.36
N LEU A 243 -13.18 -11.39 -0.08
CA LEU A 243 -11.75 -11.29 -0.33
C LEU A 243 -10.96 -11.21 0.99
N LEU A 244 -11.45 -10.43 1.97
CA LEU A 244 -10.83 -10.32 3.29
C LEU A 244 -10.70 -11.68 3.97
N ASN A 245 -11.77 -12.46 3.98
CA ASN A 245 -11.78 -13.79 4.61
C ASN A 245 -10.81 -14.76 3.89
N ALA A 246 -10.75 -14.70 2.55
CA ALA A 246 -9.81 -15.52 1.79
C ALA A 246 -8.35 -15.17 2.12
N ILE A 247 -8.00 -13.88 2.21
CA ILE A 247 -6.66 -13.44 2.59
C ILE A 247 -6.33 -13.86 4.05
N ASN A 248 -7.28 -13.74 4.97
CA ASN A 248 -7.09 -14.16 6.34
C ASN A 248 -6.87 -15.67 6.48
N ASP A 249 -7.61 -16.48 5.72
CA ASP A 249 -7.44 -17.93 5.73
C ASP A 249 -6.11 -18.33 5.10
N GLU A 250 -5.68 -17.60 4.06
CA GLU A 250 -4.37 -17.78 3.44
C GLU A 250 -3.24 -17.46 4.42
N ILE A 251 -3.25 -16.32 5.09
CA ILE A 251 -2.22 -15.94 6.08
C ILE A 251 -2.10 -17.02 7.19
N LYS A 252 -3.23 -17.54 7.67
CA LYS A 252 -3.23 -18.64 8.68
C LYS A 252 -2.67 -19.94 8.11
N ALA A 253 -2.90 -20.25 6.84
CA ALA A 253 -2.36 -21.42 6.17
C ALA A 253 -0.84 -21.29 6.01
N LEU A 254 -0.38 -20.15 5.51
CA LEU A 254 1.01 -19.79 5.31
C LEU A 254 1.81 -19.80 6.63
N GLY A 255 1.20 -19.34 7.73
CA GLY A 255 1.83 -19.41 9.06
C GLY A 255 2.16 -20.83 9.52
N LYS A 256 1.43 -21.86 9.08
CA LYS A 256 1.77 -23.27 9.38
C LYS A 256 2.97 -23.77 8.58
N GLU A 257 3.34 -23.06 7.54
CA GLU A 257 4.48 -23.37 6.66
C GLU A 257 5.73 -22.54 7.04
N ASN A 258 5.63 -21.61 8.01
CA ASN A 258 6.63 -20.58 8.32
C ASN A 258 6.97 -19.74 7.08
N PHE A 259 5.96 -19.39 6.32
CA PHE A 259 6.12 -18.70 5.03
C PHE A 259 6.75 -17.32 5.19
N PHE A 260 6.32 -16.52 6.18
CA PHE A 260 6.82 -15.16 6.36
C PHE A 260 8.27 -15.12 6.88
N HIS A 261 8.75 -16.16 7.57
CA HIS A 261 10.18 -16.31 7.84
C HIS A 261 10.95 -16.68 6.56
N ALA A 262 10.43 -17.58 5.74
CA ALA A 262 11.05 -17.90 4.45
C ALA A 262 11.09 -16.69 3.50
N ASP A 263 10.04 -15.86 3.51
CA ASP A 263 10.01 -14.58 2.78
C ASP A 263 11.08 -13.61 3.32
N TYR A 264 11.21 -13.49 4.66
CA TYR A 264 12.26 -12.70 5.29
C TYR A 264 13.66 -13.17 4.87
N GLU A 265 13.91 -14.45 4.92
CA GLU A 265 15.19 -15.02 4.47
C GLU A 265 15.47 -14.74 2.99
N ALA A 266 14.43 -14.78 2.14
CA ALA A 266 14.56 -14.55 0.70
C ALA A 266 14.74 -13.08 0.32
N THR A 267 14.18 -12.14 1.11
CA THR A 267 14.04 -10.74 0.66
C THR A 267 14.64 -9.71 1.61
N LEU A 268 14.72 -9.99 2.91
CA LEU A 268 15.08 -9.01 3.94
C LEU A 268 16.42 -9.29 4.64
N VAL A 269 16.88 -10.54 4.71
CA VAL A 269 18.06 -10.95 5.48
C VAL A 269 19.33 -10.21 5.07
N ASP A 270 19.52 -9.95 3.79
CA ASP A 270 20.69 -9.21 3.28
C ASP A 270 20.74 -7.76 3.77
N THR A 271 19.57 -7.18 4.09
CA THR A 271 19.46 -5.79 4.57
C THR A 271 19.52 -5.71 6.10
N TYR A 272 18.87 -6.62 6.81
CA TYR A 272 18.69 -6.53 8.26
C TYR A 272 19.49 -7.58 9.06
N GLY A 273 20.01 -8.61 8.40
CA GLY A 273 20.59 -9.77 9.09
C GLY A 273 19.52 -10.64 9.74
N THR A 274 19.95 -11.68 10.45
CA THR A 274 19.04 -12.62 11.14
C THR A 274 18.52 -12.10 12.48
N ASP A 275 19.16 -11.09 13.06
CA ASP A 275 18.84 -10.60 14.42
C ASP A 275 17.48 -9.87 14.50
N TYR A 276 16.99 -9.38 13.36
CA TYR A 276 15.70 -8.67 13.29
C TYR A 276 14.53 -9.57 12.93
N GLU A 277 14.76 -10.78 12.46
CA GLU A 277 13.76 -11.69 11.91
C GLU A 277 12.60 -11.94 12.89
N ASP A 278 12.89 -12.47 14.07
CA ASP A 278 11.87 -12.78 15.09
C ASP A 278 11.11 -11.53 15.58
N SER A 279 11.69 -10.35 15.47
CA SER A 279 11.07 -9.10 15.91
C SER A 279 10.17 -8.48 14.83
N LEU A 280 10.48 -8.72 13.56
CA LEU A 280 9.76 -8.14 12.42
C LEU A 280 8.68 -9.06 11.90
N VAL A 281 8.93 -10.38 11.82
CA VAL A 281 7.98 -11.32 11.23
C VAL A 281 6.78 -11.60 12.15
N VAL A 282 5.59 -11.66 11.54
CA VAL A 282 4.36 -12.11 12.19
C VAL A 282 3.82 -13.30 11.40
N GLU A 283 3.98 -14.50 11.96
CA GLU A 283 3.46 -15.72 11.34
C GLU A 283 1.98 -15.95 11.63
N GLY A 284 1.22 -16.33 10.59
CA GLY A 284 -0.18 -16.70 10.72
C GLY A 284 -1.10 -15.60 11.24
N GLY A 285 -0.62 -14.36 11.31
CA GLY A 285 -1.35 -13.24 11.89
C GLY A 285 -1.33 -13.22 13.42
N GLU A 286 -0.53 -14.04 14.07
CA GLU A 286 -0.44 -14.12 15.52
C GLU A 286 0.55 -13.06 16.03
N THR A 287 0.01 -11.94 16.52
CA THR A 287 0.82 -10.93 17.21
C THR A 287 1.11 -11.40 18.62
N SER A 288 2.37 -11.32 19.04
CA SER A 288 2.72 -11.51 20.46
C SER A 288 1.92 -10.52 21.29
N ALA A 289 1.09 -11.02 22.21
CA ALA A 289 0.38 -10.15 23.14
C ALA A 289 1.44 -9.33 23.93
N GLN A 290 1.44 -8.02 23.75
CA GLN A 290 2.25 -7.07 24.52
C GLN A 290 1.68 -6.92 25.92
#